data_d05acacc768d79621772124f0132fe1e
#
_entry.id   d05acacc768d79621772124f0132fe1e
#
_cell.length_a   1.000
_cell.length_b   1.000
_cell.length_c   1.000
_cell.angle_alpha   90.00
_cell.angle_beta   90.00
_cell.angle_gamma   90.00
#
_symmetry.space_group_name_H-M   'P 1'
#
loop_
_entity.id
_entity.type
_entity.pdbx_description
1 polymer ?
#
loop_
_entity_poly.entity_id
_entity_poly.type
_entity_poly.pdbx_seq_one_letter_code
_entity_poly.pdbx_strand_id
1 'polypeptide(L)'
;MISLFFFHRIIIYEMGANVFTLIYLGAIVFGNLFCLYIYRHQPYYSAIGASGGVSGIIFAAIALMPQLRVNFMPGWLFGAIYFGYSVYQMLNPRQGDNIGHAAHLGGAIFGIVIIAFLQPLLIAENALYLGIMALPLGYMGYRLLQK
;
A
#
# COMPACT_ATOMS: atom_id res chain seq x y z
N MET A 1 -12.96 0.03 -7.40
CA MET A 1 -13.08 1.07 -8.48
C MET A 1 -13.49 2.45 -7.96
N ILE A 2 -14.44 2.56 -7.02
CA ILE A 2 -14.81 3.85 -6.42
C ILE A 2 -13.62 4.55 -5.77
N SER A 3 -12.78 3.82 -5.02
CA SER A 3 -11.58 4.38 -4.40
C SER A 3 -10.62 5.01 -5.41
N LEU A 4 -10.39 4.33 -6.55
CA LEU A 4 -9.55 4.86 -7.61
C LEU A 4 -10.10 6.19 -8.14
N PHE A 5 -11.43 6.31 -8.28
CA PHE A 5 -12.08 7.52 -8.77
C PHE A 5 -11.86 8.73 -7.83
N PHE A 6 -11.81 8.52 -6.52
CA PHE A 6 -11.54 9.61 -5.58
C PHE A 6 -10.06 9.96 -5.48
N PHE A 7 -9.19 8.96 -5.38
CA PHE A 7 -7.78 9.18 -5.10
C PHE A 7 -6.94 9.55 -6.33
N HIS A 8 -7.35 9.14 -7.55
CA HIS A 8 -6.60 9.51 -8.76
C HIS A 8 -6.50 11.03 -8.95
N ARG A 9 -7.57 11.76 -8.62
CA ARG A 9 -7.60 13.21 -8.74
C ARG A 9 -6.52 13.91 -7.93
N ILE A 10 -6.26 13.42 -6.72
CA ILE A 10 -5.24 13.96 -5.83
C ILE A 10 -3.86 13.79 -6.47
N ILE A 11 -3.54 12.58 -6.92
CA ILE A 11 -2.24 12.30 -7.53
C ILE A 11 -2.08 13.08 -8.84
N ILE A 12 -3.09 13.13 -9.69
CA ILE A 12 -2.99 13.86 -10.97
C ILE A 12 -2.86 15.37 -10.73
N TYR A 13 -3.59 15.92 -9.77
CA TYR A 13 -3.52 17.35 -9.46
C TYR A 13 -2.18 17.75 -8.86
N GLU A 14 -1.67 16.98 -7.90
CA GLU A 14 -0.43 17.29 -7.17
C GLU A 14 0.84 16.90 -7.94
N MET A 15 0.80 15.81 -8.69
CA MET A 15 1.98 15.16 -9.27
C MET A 15 1.91 14.98 -10.79
N GLY A 16 0.75 15.13 -11.39
CA GLY A 16 0.51 14.95 -12.83
C GLY A 16 0.19 13.50 -13.24
N ALA A 17 -0.34 13.36 -14.45
CA ALA A 17 -0.81 12.07 -14.98
C ALA A 17 0.31 11.04 -15.18
N ASN A 18 1.53 11.48 -15.50
CA ASN A 18 2.68 10.58 -15.68
C ASN A 18 3.05 9.88 -14.37
N VAL A 19 3.05 10.62 -13.25
CA VAL A 19 3.33 10.06 -11.93
C VAL A 19 2.19 9.13 -11.49
N PHE A 20 0.94 9.49 -11.76
CA PHE A 20 -0.19 8.60 -11.54
C PHE A 20 0.00 7.26 -12.26
N THR A 21 0.33 7.30 -13.55
CA THR A 21 0.54 6.09 -14.37
C THR A 21 1.70 5.26 -13.84
N LEU A 22 2.82 5.90 -13.47
CA LEU A 22 3.98 5.25 -12.88
C LEU A 22 3.60 4.52 -11.58
N ILE A 23 2.90 5.20 -10.66
CA ILE A 23 2.50 4.60 -9.39
C ILE A 23 1.53 3.46 -9.63
N TYR A 24 0.52 3.64 -10.48
CA TYR A 24 -0.50 2.64 -10.73
C TYR A 24 0.08 1.34 -11.31
N LEU A 25 0.82 1.46 -12.43
CA LEU A 25 1.42 0.30 -13.09
C LEU A 25 2.56 -0.31 -12.26
N GLY A 26 3.41 0.53 -11.68
CA GLY A 26 4.50 0.08 -10.82
C GLY A 26 4.00 -0.64 -9.58
N ALA A 27 2.93 -0.15 -8.95
CA ALA A 27 2.32 -0.81 -7.80
C ALA A 27 1.66 -2.16 -8.14
N ILE A 28 1.10 -2.31 -9.36
CA ILE A 28 0.64 -3.63 -9.84
C ILE A 28 1.82 -4.59 -9.94
N VAL A 29 2.88 -4.20 -10.63
CA VAL A 29 4.06 -5.06 -10.84
C VAL A 29 4.73 -5.39 -9.51
N PHE A 30 5.05 -4.38 -8.71
CA PHE A 30 5.73 -4.57 -7.43
C PHE A 30 4.87 -5.35 -6.43
N GLY A 31 3.57 -5.08 -6.37
CA GLY A 31 2.64 -5.82 -5.53
C GLY A 31 2.59 -7.30 -5.86
N ASN A 32 2.55 -7.64 -7.16
CA ASN A 32 2.59 -9.03 -7.60
C ASN A 32 3.95 -9.69 -7.33
N LEU A 33 5.06 -9.01 -7.54
CA LEU A 33 6.40 -9.52 -7.20
C LEU A 33 6.55 -9.76 -5.70
N PHE A 34 6.05 -8.84 -4.88
CA PHE A 34 6.04 -9.00 -3.42
C PHE A 34 5.20 -10.21 -3.00
N CYS A 35 4.04 -10.39 -3.63
CA CYS A 35 3.18 -11.54 -3.41
C CYS A 35 3.90 -12.86 -3.76
N LEU A 36 4.56 -12.92 -4.91
CA LEU A 36 5.36 -14.08 -5.33
C LEU A 36 6.50 -14.36 -4.34
N TYR A 37 7.16 -13.34 -3.83
CA TYR A 37 8.22 -13.50 -2.82
C TYR A 37 7.68 -14.08 -1.51
N ILE A 38 6.57 -13.57 -1.00
CA ILE A 38 5.97 -14.02 0.25
C ILE A 38 5.50 -15.48 0.14
N TYR A 39 4.86 -15.84 -0.97
CA TYR A 39 4.27 -17.18 -1.18
C TYR A 39 5.09 -18.10 -2.07
N ARG A 40 6.40 -17.83 -2.22
CA ARG A 40 7.32 -18.60 -3.09
C ARG A 40 7.36 -20.10 -2.81
N HIS A 41 7.00 -20.52 -1.61
CA HIS A 41 6.95 -21.93 -1.21
C HIS A 41 5.55 -22.55 -1.27
N GLN A 42 4.58 -21.83 -1.83
CA GLN A 42 3.19 -22.26 -1.98
C GLN A 42 2.81 -22.32 -3.46
N PRO A 43 3.09 -23.41 -4.17
CA PRO A 43 2.93 -23.50 -5.63
C PRO A 43 1.49 -23.35 -6.13
N TYR A 44 0.52 -23.57 -5.25
CA TYR A 44 -0.91 -23.46 -5.59
C TYR A 44 -1.50 -22.07 -5.26
N TYR A 45 -0.71 -21.17 -4.68
CA TYR A 45 -1.18 -19.82 -4.40
C TYR A 45 -1.26 -19.02 -5.70
N SER A 46 -2.43 -18.47 -5.97
CA SER A 46 -2.64 -17.55 -7.10
C SER A 46 -3.35 -16.29 -6.63
N ALA A 47 -2.81 -15.14 -6.98
CA ALA A 47 -3.45 -13.85 -6.80
C ALA A 47 -3.28 -13.06 -8.10
N ILE A 48 -4.39 -12.69 -8.72
CA ILE A 48 -4.39 -11.91 -9.96
C ILE A 48 -5.30 -10.71 -9.75
N GLY A 49 -4.80 -9.53 -10.08
CA GLY A 49 -5.64 -8.33 -10.09
C GLY A 49 -4.87 -7.03 -10.07
N ALA A 50 -5.52 -5.98 -10.55
CA ALA A 50 -5.01 -4.61 -10.53
C ALA A 50 -5.19 -3.92 -9.16
N SER A 51 -5.67 -4.64 -8.15
CA SER A 51 -5.97 -4.08 -6.82
C SER A 51 -4.72 -3.58 -6.07
N GLY A 52 -3.56 -4.16 -6.36
CA GLY A 52 -2.28 -3.63 -5.88
C GLY A 52 -2.01 -2.21 -6.39
N GLY A 53 -2.36 -1.92 -7.65
CA GLY A 53 -2.28 -0.57 -8.22
C GLY A 53 -3.21 0.42 -7.52
N VAL A 54 -4.43 0.00 -7.21
CA VAL A 54 -5.39 0.82 -6.45
C VAL A 54 -4.85 1.12 -5.05
N SER A 55 -4.29 0.13 -4.36
CA SER A 55 -3.63 0.32 -3.06
C SER A 55 -2.46 1.30 -3.16
N GLY A 56 -1.64 1.19 -4.21
CA GLY A 56 -0.55 2.12 -4.49
C GLY A 56 -1.02 3.56 -4.60
N ILE A 57 -2.09 3.82 -5.34
CA ILE A 57 -2.67 5.17 -5.49
C ILE A 57 -3.25 5.70 -4.18
N ILE A 58 -3.99 4.88 -3.42
CA ILE A 58 -4.54 5.28 -2.12
C ILE A 58 -3.42 5.69 -1.16
N PHE A 59 -2.39 4.86 -1.05
CA PHE A 59 -1.30 5.10 -0.10
C PHE A 59 -0.33 6.19 -0.55
N ALA A 60 -0.17 6.41 -1.86
CA ALA A 60 0.51 7.58 -2.39
C ALA A 60 -0.23 8.87 -2.01
N ALA A 61 -1.56 8.91 -2.14
CA ALA A 61 -2.36 10.05 -1.74
C ALA A 61 -2.31 10.31 -0.22
N ILE A 62 -2.33 9.25 0.60
CA ILE A 62 -2.16 9.37 2.06
C ILE A 62 -0.75 9.86 2.41
N ALA A 63 0.29 9.43 1.69
CA ALA A 63 1.65 9.91 1.91
C ALA A 63 1.80 11.40 1.59
N LEU A 64 1.12 11.90 0.55
CA LEU A 64 1.05 13.33 0.22
C LEU A 64 0.27 14.13 1.27
N MET A 65 -0.85 13.60 1.72
CA MET A 65 -1.79 14.26 2.63
C MET A 65 -2.29 13.29 3.72
N PRO A 66 -1.51 13.02 4.79
CA PRO A 66 -1.91 12.06 5.83
C PRO A 66 -3.21 12.41 6.56
N GLN A 67 -3.57 13.69 6.58
CA GLN A 67 -4.82 14.17 7.16
C GLN A 67 -6.02 14.10 6.20
N LEU A 68 -5.80 13.65 4.96
CA LEU A 68 -6.88 13.41 4.00
C LEU A 68 -7.95 12.53 4.62
N ARG A 69 -9.21 12.94 4.50
CA ARG A 69 -10.32 12.13 5.00
C ARG A 69 -10.60 10.94 4.09
N VAL A 70 -10.47 9.76 4.67
CA VAL A 70 -10.87 8.49 4.06
C VAL A 70 -12.08 7.98 4.85
N ASN A 71 -13.25 8.05 4.23
CA ASN A 71 -14.54 7.90 4.91
C ASN A 71 -14.69 8.97 6.03
N PHE A 72 -14.71 8.55 7.29
CA PHE A 72 -14.88 9.42 8.46
C PHE A 72 -13.62 9.53 9.34
N MET A 73 -12.48 8.98 8.88
CA MET A 73 -11.22 9.01 9.64
C MET A 73 -10.09 9.66 8.81
N PRO A 74 -9.02 10.15 9.44
CA PRO A 74 -7.86 10.65 8.72
C PRO A 74 -7.10 9.49 8.05
N GLY A 75 -6.45 9.79 6.91
CA GLY A 75 -5.79 8.79 6.07
C GLY A 75 -4.69 8.01 6.79
N TRP A 76 -3.91 8.65 7.68
CA TRP A 76 -2.89 7.95 8.46
C TRP A 76 -3.49 6.87 9.37
N LEU A 77 -4.65 7.13 9.98
CA LEU A 77 -5.34 6.16 10.82
C LEU A 77 -5.95 5.03 9.98
N PHE A 78 -6.57 5.38 8.86
CA PHE A 78 -7.04 4.39 7.89
C PHE A 78 -5.89 3.49 7.43
N GLY A 79 -4.74 4.09 7.09
CA GLY A 79 -3.55 3.36 6.65
C GLY A 79 -2.99 2.42 7.72
N ALA A 80 -2.95 2.86 8.98
CA ALA A 80 -2.51 2.03 10.10
C ALA A 80 -3.42 0.81 10.30
N ILE A 81 -4.74 1.00 10.27
CA ILE A 81 -5.73 -0.07 10.38
C ILE A 81 -5.62 -1.02 9.17
N TYR A 82 -5.53 -0.46 7.97
CA TYR A 82 -5.39 -1.25 6.74
C TYR A 82 -4.13 -2.12 6.74
N PHE A 83 -2.98 -1.56 7.11
CA PHE A 83 -1.74 -2.31 7.21
C PHE A 83 -1.81 -3.38 8.31
N GLY A 84 -2.34 -3.03 9.48
CA GLY A 84 -2.52 -3.98 10.58
C GLY A 84 -3.37 -5.17 10.17
N TYR A 85 -4.51 -4.93 9.55
CA TYR A 85 -5.40 -5.97 9.05
C TYR A 85 -4.74 -6.81 7.94
N SER A 86 -4.13 -6.17 6.95
CA SER A 86 -3.50 -6.86 5.82
C SER A 86 -2.30 -7.72 6.25
N VAL A 87 -1.47 -7.21 7.18
CA VAL A 87 -0.35 -7.98 7.77
C VAL A 87 -0.88 -9.17 8.56
N TYR A 88 -1.91 -8.96 9.38
CA TYR A 88 -2.52 -10.06 10.13
C TYR A 88 -3.04 -11.18 9.22
N GLN A 89 -3.79 -10.83 8.19
CA GLN A 89 -4.36 -11.80 7.24
C GLN A 89 -3.26 -12.49 6.39
N MET A 90 -2.23 -11.75 6.00
CA MET A 90 -1.09 -12.32 5.27
C MET A 90 -0.32 -13.35 6.13
N LEU A 91 -0.14 -13.08 7.42
CA LEU A 91 0.55 -13.99 8.35
C LEU A 91 -0.33 -15.16 8.81
N ASN A 92 -1.65 -15.01 8.77
CA ASN A 92 -2.64 -15.99 9.20
C ASN A 92 -3.70 -16.19 8.10
N PRO A 93 -3.33 -16.76 6.95
CA PRO A 93 -4.25 -16.91 5.83
C PRO A 93 -5.42 -17.82 6.21
N ARG A 94 -6.63 -17.38 5.89
CA ARG A 94 -7.86 -18.17 6.09
C ARG A 94 -8.11 -19.03 4.86
N GLN A 95 -8.64 -20.24 5.06
CA GLN A 95 -9.12 -21.06 3.95
C GLN A 95 -10.28 -20.34 3.25
N GLY A 96 -10.16 -20.19 1.92
CA GLY A 96 -11.17 -19.52 1.10
C GLY A 96 -11.02 -18.00 1.00
N ASP A 97 -10.00 -17.41 1.62
CA ASP A 97 -9.68 -16.00 1.40
C ASP A 97 -8.92 -15.82 0.08
N ASN A 98 -9.61 -15.27 -0.91
CA ASN A 98 -9.04 -15.00 -2.24
C ASN A 98 -8.49 -13.57 -2.36
N ILE A 99 -8.35 -12.85 -1.24
CA ILE A 99 -7.83 -11.48 -1.25
C ILE A 99 -6.30 -11.52 -1.25
N GLY A 100 -5.70 -10.90 -2.25
CA GLY A 100 -4.24 -10.79 -2.35
C GLY A 100 -3.64 -9.77 -1.37
N HIS A 101 -3.74 -10.01 -0.05
CA HIS A 101 -3.24 -9.09 0.97
C HIS A 101 -1.77 -8.71 0.78
N ALA A 102 -0.92 -9.66 0.39
CA ALA A 102 0.48 -9.38 0.09
C ALA A 102 0.64 -8.45 -1.14
N ALA A 103 -0.16 -8.65 -2.19
CA ALA A 103 -0.14 -7.77 -3.36
C ALA A 103 -0.61 -6.35 -3.02
N HIS A 104 -1.62 -6.23 -2.14
CA HIS A 104 -2.07 -4.93 -1.64
C HIS A 104 -1.01 -4.22 -0.81
N LEU A 105 -0.34 -4.94 0.10
CA LEU A 105 0.76 -4.40 0.90
C LEU A 105 1.91 -3.95 0.01
N GLY A 106 2.34 -4.79 -0.93
CA GLY A 106 3.41 -4.45 -1.87
C GLY A 106 3.06 -3.22 -2.70
N GLY A 107 1.83 -3.14 -3.23
CA GLY A 107 1.36 -1.98 -3.97
C GLY A 107 1.34 -0.70 -3.14
N ALA A 108 0.84 -0.78 -1.90
CA ALA A 108 0.81 0.34 -0.96
C ALA A 108 2.21 0.85 -0.61
N ILE A 109 3.14 -0.06 -0.31
CA ILE A 109 4.55 0.25 -0.05
C ILE A 109 5.17 0.97 -1.25
N PHE A 110 4.95 0.45 -2.45
CA PHE A 110 5.46 1.07 -3.68
C PHE A 110 4.96 2.51 -3.84
N GLY A 111 3.66 2.76 -3.62
CA GLY A 111 3.07 4.09 -3.70
C GLY A 111 3.71 5.08 -2.72
N ILE A 112 3.89 4.66 -1.46
CA ILE A 112 4.56 5.49 -0.44
C ILE A 112 6.02 5.78 -0.83
N VAL A 113 6.76 4.76 -1.28
CA VAL A 113 8.18 4.88 -1.64
C VAL A 113 8.37 5.84 -2.81
N ILE A 114 7.53 5.77 -3.84
CA ILE A 114 7.61 6.71 -4.97
C ILE A 114 7.38 8.15 -4.50
N ILE A 115 6.37 8.39 -3.66
CA ILE A 115 6.14 9.73 -3.11
C ILE A 115 7.31 10.18 -2.22
N ALA A 116 7.87 9.28 -1.41
CA ALA A 116 9.03 9.60 -0.58
C ALA A 116 10.25 9.99 -1.42
N PHE A 117 10.43 9.36 -2.57
CA PHE A 117 11.51 9.70 -3.50
C PHE A 117 11.26 11.04 -4.21
N LEU A 118 10.03 11.31 -4.64
CA LEU A 118 9.68 12.53 -5.39
C LEU A 118 9.46 13.76 -4.49
N GLN A 119 9.03 13.57 -3.25
CA GLN A 119 8.67 14.62 -2.29
C GLN A 119 9.29 14.36 -0.90
N PRO A 120 10.64 14.28 -0.80
CA PRO A 120 11.30 13.89 0.46
C PRO A 120 11.05 14.87 1.60
N LEU A 121 10.93 16.17 1.32
CA LEU A 121 10.66 17.18 2.35
C LEU A 121 9.24 17.01 2.93
N LEU A 122 8.24 16.76 2.08
CA LEU A 122 6.88 16.52 2.52
C LEU A 122 6.77 15.27 3.39
N ILE A 123 7.50 14.22 3.04
CA ILE A 123 7.58 12.99 3.85
C ILE A 123 8.22 13.28 5.21
N ALA A 124 9.27 14.10 5.27
CA ALA A 124 9.91 14.48 6.52
C ALA A 124 8.97 15.29 7.44
N GLU A 125 8.20 16.21 6.88
CA GLU A 125 7.17 16.97 7.61
C GLU A 125 6.07 16.09 8.18
N ASN A 126 5.70 15.02 7.48
CA ASN A 126 4.65 14.09 7.85
C ASN A 126 5.17 12.80 8.51
N ALA A 127 6.46 12.77 8.89
CA ALA A 127 7.14 11.56 9.37
C ALA A 127 6.45 10.89 10.57
N LEU A 128 5.85 11.66 11.48
CA LEU A 128 5.13 11.13 12.62
C LEU A 128 3.93 10.27 12.19
N TYR A 129 3.10 10.80 11.30
CA TYR A 129 1.90 10.10 10.82
C TYR A 129 2.25 8.86 10.01
N LEU A 130 3.24 8.98 9.12
CA LEU A 130 3.70 7.88 8.29
C LEU A 130 4.43 6.82 9.12
N GLY A 131 5.16 7.22 10.17
CA GLY A 131 5.81 6.32 11.11
C GLY A 131 4.79 5.47 11.88
N ILE A 132 3.74 6.09 12.41
CA ILE A 132 2.64 5.37 13.09
C ILE A 132 1.97 4.40 12.12
N MET A 133 1.66 4.86 10.91
CA MET A 133 1.05 4.03 9.88
C MET A 133 1.91 2.82 9.50
N ALA A 134 3.24 2.97 9.51
CA ALA A 134 4.19 1.92 9.13
C ALA A 134 4.49 0.90 10.24
N LEU A 135 4.06 1.10 11.49
CA LEU A 135 4.32 0.16 12.60
C LEU A 135 3.94 -1.30 12.27
N PRO A 136 2.76 -1.59 11.68
CA PRO A 136 2.43 -2.96 11.29
C PRO A 136 3.40 -3.56 10.26
N LEU A 137 3.96 -2.75 9.37
CA LEU A 137 4.96 -3.20 8.39
C LEU A 137 6.27 -3.58 9.07
N GLY A 138 6.69 -2.84 10.10
CA GLY A 138 7.83 -3.18 10.94
C GLY A 138 7.65 -4.54 11.63
N TYR A 139 6.46 -4.78 12.19
CA TYR A 139 6.11 -6.09 12.76
C TYR A 139 6.13 -7.21 11.71
N MET A 140 5.62 -6.96 10.52
CA MET A 140 5.69 -7.90 9.40
C MET A 140 7.14 -8.26 9.07
N GLY A 141 8.02 -7.26 8.92
CA GLY A 141 9.44 -7.48 8.64
C GLY A 141 10.10 -8.35 9.71
N TYR A 142 9.86 -8.04 10.98
CA TYR A 142 10.34 -8.86 12.10
C TYR A 142 9.89 -10.33 12.01
N ARG A 143 8.61 -10.57 11.72
CA ARG A 143 8.06 -11.93 11.58
C ARG A 143 8.61 -12.70 10.38
N LEU A 144 8.89 -11.99 9.27
CA LEU A 144 9.48 -12.61 8.07
C LEU A 144 10.96 -12.98 8.28
N LEU A 145 11.69 -12.24 9.11
CA LEU A 145 13.09 -12.56 9.45
C LEU A 145 13.22 -13.75 10.40
N GLN A 146 12.15 -14.12 11.10
CA GLN A 146 12.14 -15.30 12.01
C GLN A 146 11.79 -16.62 11.30
N LYS A 147 11.38 -16.57 10.05
CA LYS A 147 11.08 -17.75 9.22
C LYS A 147 12.30 -18.17 8.41
#